data_9fb3ea4dba6886498e10d24540b6e57f
#
_entry.id   9fb3ea4dba6886498e10d24540b6e57f
#
_cell.length_a   1.000
_cell.length_b   1.000
_cell.length_c   1.000
_cell.angle_alpha   90.00
_cell.angle_beta   90.00
_cell.angle_gamma   90.00
#
_symmetry.space_group_name_H-M   'P 1'
#
loop_
_entity.id
_entity.type
_entity.pdbx_description
1 polymer ?
#
loop_
_entity_poly.entity_id
_entity_poly.type
_entity_poly.pdbx_seq_one_letter_code
_entity_poly.pdbx_strand_id
1 'polypeptide(L)'
;SFNPNERNISTFNNYFLEGTIECGSVFKPFIYADSIEEGKYDHNAYYNSGSYNVYYGNKLVATIKDHNGGQGWGTITYDQGLYHSSNVAICNLLDQGYVTKDVLTEKLNDLGFFQGDTMDGLTCSSSINAYTRKNAGRLEYLTTGFGQGSTVTPYQLLKAYSVFGNDGKTVQPHIVDKVVNPETNKVVYQATPKYSKQIFSTNTISQVKDLMLGVIEDEQGTGKIYRLDNDVRMIGKT
;
A
#
# COMPACT_ATOMS: atom_id res chain seq x y z
N SER A 1 -8.18 7.69 17.52
CA SER A 1 -7.84 8.97 18.17
C SER A 1 -8.83 9.22 19.30
N PHE A 2 -8.36 9.80 20.38
CA PHE A 2 -9.21 10.22 21.49
C PHE A 2 -9.66 11.68 21.28
N ASN A 3 -10.83 12.02 21.82
CA ASN A 3 -11.29 13.41 21.90
C ASN A 3 -10.92 13.97 23.28
N PRO A 4 -10.01 14.94 23.37
CA PRO A 4 -9.56 15.46 24.69
C PRO A 4 -10.66 16.21 25.45
N ASN A 5 -11.79 16.52 24.81
CA ASN A 5 -12.95 17.17 25.43
C ASN A 5 -13.96 16.18 26.03
N GLU A 6 -13.78 14.89 25.83
CA GLU A 6 -14.61 13.86 26.44
C GLU A 6 -14.14 13.56 27.88
N ARG A 7 -15.09 13.44 28.82
CA ARG A 7 -14.78 13.18 30.23
C ARG A 7 -14.43 11.73 30.54
N ASN A 8 -14.83 10.78 29.70
CA ASN A 8 -14.67 9.32 29.90
C ASN A 8 -13.69 8.74 28.87
N ILE A 9 -12.47 9.26 28.81
CA ILE A 9 -11.44 8.72 27.92
C ILE A 9 -10.92 7.42 28.49
N SER A 10 -11.11 6.31 27.77
CA SER A 10 -10.60 4.98 28.13
C SER A 10 -9.17 4.72 27.62
N THR A 11 -8.70 5.49 26.65
CA THR A 11 -7.36 5.36 26.08
C THR A 11 -6.86 6.68 25.54
N PHE A 12 -5.57 6.95 25.75
CA PHE A 12 -4.86 8.11 25.20
C PHE A 12 -4.01 7.74 23.97
N ASN A 13 -4.12 6.52 23.47
CA ASN A 13 -3.35 6.05 22.32
C ASN A 13 -3.71 6.84 21.06
N ASN A 14 -2.69 7.26 20.34
CA ASN A 14 -2.86 7.84 19.02
C ASN A 14 -3.03 6.74 17.98
N TYR A 15 -4.27 6.44 17.59
CA TYR A 15 -4.57 5.38 16.65
C TYR A 15 -3.84 5.54 15.29
N PHE A 16 -3.58 6.78 14.86
CA PHE A 16 -2.83 7.03 13.63
C PHE A 16 -1.39 6.50 13.71
N LEU A 17 -0.75 6.61 14.89
CA LEU A 17 0.64 6.20 15.12
C LEU A 17 0.78 4.79 15.65
N GLU A 18 -0.21 4.32 16.42
CA GLU A 18 -0.10 3.11 17.24
C GLU A 18 -1.10 2.02 16.85
N GLY A 19 -2.24 2.38 16.25
CA GLY A 19 -3.24 1.42 15.81
C GLY A 19 -2.75 0.66 14.57
N THR A 20 -2.96 -0.66 14.55
CA THR A 20 -2.60 -1.50 13.40
C THR A 20 -3.84 -2.05 12.72
N ILE A 21 -3.85 -2.03 11.39
CA ILE A 21 -4.95 -2.49 10.56
C ILE A 21 -4.44 -3.36 9.41
N GLU A 22 -5.24 -4.30 8.95
CA GLU A 22 -5.09 -4.87 7.62
C GLU A 22 -5.55 -3.82 6.61
N CYS A 23 -4.65 -3.34 5.77
CA CYS A 23 -4.96 -2.22 4.87
C CYS A 23 -5.74 -2.64 3.62
N GLY A 24 -5.82 -3.94 3.34
CA GLY A 24 -6.58 -4.46 2.20
C GLY A 24 -6.03 -3.99 0.86
N SER A 25 -6.91 -3.81 -0.10
CA SER A 25 -6.57 -3.56 -1.50
C SER A 25 -5.77 -2.29 -1.78
N VAL A 26 -5.68 -1.36 -0.84
CA VAL A 26 -4.80 -0.20 -0.97
C VAL A 26 -3.31 -0.58 -0.90
N PHE A 27 -2.98 -1.82 -0.57
CA PHE A 27 -1.62 -2.35 -0.63
C PHE A 27 -1.17 -2.73 -2.06
N LYS A 28 -2.10 -3.05 -2.94
CA LYS A 28 -1.82 -3.58 -4.30
C LYS A 28 -0.94 -2.68 -5.17
N PRO A 29 -1.06 -1.33 -5.17
CA PRO A 29 -0.18 -0.49 -5.97
C PRO A 29 1.31 -0.70 -5.73
N PHE A 30 1.71 -1.11 -4.51
CA PHE A 30 3.11 -1.42 -4.21
C PHE A 30 3.58 -2.69 -4.91
N ILE A 31 2.72 -3.73 -5.03
CA ILE A 31 3.06 -4.96 -5.77
C ILE A 31 3.21 -4.68 -7.26
N TYR A 32 2.34 -3.82 -7.83
CA TYR A 32 2.47 -3.38 -9.21
C TYR A 32 3.75 -2.57 -9.40
N ALA A 33 4.06 -1.65 -8.49
CA ALA A 33 5.29 -0.88 -8.52
C ALA A 33 6.54 -1.77 -8.51
N ASP A 34 6.57 -2.78 -7.63
CA ASP A 34 7.66 -3.75 -7.57
C ASP A 34 7.78 -4.54 -8.88
N SER A 35 6.66 -5.01 -9.45
CA SER A 35 6.65 -5.79 -10.69
C SER A 35 7.17 -4.98 -11.88
N ILE A 36 6.82 -3.69 -11.95
CA ILE A 36 7.27 -2.77 -12.99
C ILE A 36 8.77 -2.44 -12.81
N GLU A 37 9.20 -2.16 -11.57
CA GLU A 37 10.60 -1.82 -11.25
C GLU A 37 11.55 -2.98 -11.59
N GLU A 38 11.10 -4.23 -11.36
CA GLU A 38 11.85 -5.44 -11.75
C GLU A 38 11.88 -5.68 -13.27
N GLY A 39 11.20 -4.85 -14.06
CA GLY A 39 11.15 -4.96 -15.52
C GLY A 39 10.43 -6.22 -16.03
N LYS A 40 9.58 -6.82 -15.20
CA LYS A 40 8.86 -8.06 -15.52
C LYS A 40 7.39 -7.82 -15.86
N TYR A 41 6.88 -6.65 -15.55
CA TYR A 41 5.48 -6.30 -15.80
C TYR A 41 5.24 -6.07 -17.31
N ASP A 42 4.19 -6.73 -17.82
CA ASP A 42 3.71 -6.53 -19.20
C ASP A 42 2.23 -6.11 -19.15
N HIS A 43 1.96 -4.88 -19.59
CA HIS A 43 0.61 -4.31 -19.68
C HIS A 43 -0.35 -5.14 -20.56
N ASN A 44 0.20 -5.90 -21.51
CA ASN A 44 -0.56 -6.74 -22.44
C ASN A 44 -0.69 -8.19 -21.96
N ALA A 45 -0.08 -8.54 -20.84
CA ALA A 45 -0.21 -9.90 -20.30
C ALA A 45 -1.61 -10.12 -19.70
N TYR A 46 -2.13 -11.32 -19.89
CA TYR A 46 -3.47 -11.74 -19.46
C TYR A 46 -3.39 -12.79 -18.35
N TYR A 47 -4.42 -12.83 -17.53
CA TYR A 47 -4.64 -13.88 -16.56
C TYR A 47 -6.14 -14.22 -16.46
N ASN A 48 -6.49 -15.38 -15.92
CA ASN A 48 -7.86 -15.75 -15.61
C ASN A 48 -8.23 -15.26 -14.22
N SER A 49 -9.18 -14.32 -14.14
CA SER A 49 -9.68 -13.78 -12.87
C SER A 49 -10.68 -14.74 -12.19
N GLY A 50 -11.12 -14.40 -10.99
CA GLY A 50 -12.17 -15.11 -10.26
C GLY A 50 -11.66 -15.80 -9.01
N SER A 51 -10.93 -16.90 -9.13
CA SER A 51 -10.41 -17.63 -7.99
C SER A 51 -9.02 -18.20 -8.24
N TYR A 52 -8.25 -18.33 -7.16
CA TYR A 52 -6.87 -18.83 -7.16
C TYR A 52 -6.69 -19.86 -6.06
N ASN A 53 -6.32 -21.07 -6.41
CA ASN A 53 -6.13 -22.18 -5.48
C ASN A 53 -4.69 -22.21 -4.95
N VAL A 54 -4.54 -22.19 -3.64
CA VAL A 54 -3.26 -22.30 -2.95
C VAL A 54 -3.07 -23.71 -2.43
N TYR A 55 -2.00 -24.36 -2.85
CA TYR A 55 -1.67 -25.72 -2.46
C TYR A 55 -0.41 -25.78 -1.60
N TYR A 56 -0.39 -26.72 -0.66
CA TYR A 56 0.80 -27.17 0.04
C TYR A 56 1.04 -28.65 -0.33
N GLY A 57 2.04 -28.90 -1.14
CA GLY A 57 2.14 -30.17 -1.86
C GLY A 57 0.89 -30.41 -2.71
N ASN A 58 0.24 -31.56 -2.54
CA ASN A 58 -1.02 -31.89 -3.24
C ASN A 58 -2.29 -31.49 -2.46
N LYS A 59 -2.15 -30.87 -1.28
CA LYS A 59 -3.29 -30.49 -0.45
C LYS A 59 -3.70 -29.06 -0.74
N LEU A 60 -4.97 -28.85 -1.12
CA LEU A 60 -5.58 -27.52 -1.20
C LEU A 60 -5.69 -26.95 0.23
N VAL A 61 -5.06 -25.79 0.49
CA VAL A 61 -5.07 -25.14 1.80
C VAL A 61 -5.96 -23.90 1.83
N ALA A 62 -6.13 -23.24 0.69
CA ALA A 62 -7.02 -22.07 0.57
C ALA A 62 -7.44 -21.85 -0.89
N THR A 63 -8.57 -21.18 -1.07
CA THR A 63 -8.99 -20.60 -2.35
C THR A 63 -9.18 -19.10 -2.16
N ILE A 64 -8.29 -18.31 -2.75
CA ILE A 64 -8.39 -16.86 -2.77
C ILE A 64 -9.37 -16.46 -3.88
N LYS A 65 -10.29 -15.56 -3.56
CA LYS A 65 -11.33 -15.12 -4.49
C LYS A 65 -11.27 -13.63 -4.74
N ASP A 66 -11.66 -13.24 -5.95
CA ASP A 66 -11.98 -11.85 -6.25
C ASP A 66 -13.26 -11.42 -5.53
N HIS A 67 -13.39 -10.12 -5.27
CA HIS A 67 -14.45 -9.58 -4.39
C HIS A 67 -15.88 -9.78 -4.91
N ASN A 68 -16.06 -10.10 -6.21
CA ASN A 68 -17.36 -10.40 -6.81
C ASN A 68 -17.82 -11.86 -6.55
N GLY A 69 -17.48 -12.42 -5.40
CA GLY A 69 -17.83 -13.80 -5.04
C GLY A 69 -16.97 -14.85 -5.73
N GLY A 70 -15.90 -14.44 -6.39
CA GLY A 70 -15.02 -15.35 -7.13
C GLY A 70 -15.52 -15.68 -8.55
N GLN A 71 -16.51 -14.97 -9.06
CA GLN A 71 -16.97 -15.11 -10.45
C GLN A 71 -15.89 -14.61 -11.44
N GLY A 72 -15.13 -13.57 -11.03
CA GLY A 72 -14.16 -12.92 -11.88
C GLY A 72 -14.77 -12.13 -13.02
N TRP A 73 -13.92 -11.78 -13.98
CA TRP A 73 -14.25 -11.04 -15.22
C TRP A 73 -13.75 -11.80 -16.45
N GLY A 74 -13.52 -13.11 -16.31
CA GLY A 74 -12.90 -13.92 -17.37
C GLY A 74 -11.41 -13.69 -17.50
N THR A 75 -10.90 -13.78 -18.72
CA THR A 75 -9.51 -13.49 -19.06
C THR A 75 -9.35 -12.00 -19.28
N ILE A 76 -8.62 -11.33 -18.42
CA ILE A 76 -8.39 -9.88 -18.44
C ILE A 76 -6.91 -9.56 -18.30
N THR A 77 -6.51 -8.33 -18.66
CA THR A 77 -5.12 -7.87 -18.46
C THR A 77 -4.83 -7.61 -16.97
N TYR A 78 -3.54 -7.56 -16.61
CA TYR A 78 -3.16 -7.16 -15.25
C TYR A 78 -3.56 -5.72 -14.94
N ASP A 79 -3.55 -4.81 -15.93
CA ASP A 79 -4.04 -3.44 -15.78
C ASP A 79 -5.50 -3.44 -15.33
N GLN A 80 -6.38 -4.15 -16.04
CA GLN A 80 -7.76 -4.36 -15.66
C GLN A 80 -7.89 -5.04 -14.29
N GLY A 81 -6.95 -5.92 -13.94
CA GLY A 81 -6.85 -6.53 -12.62
C GLY A 81 -6.71 -5.50 -11.49
N LEU A 82 -5.94 -4.43 -11.69
CA LEU A 82 -5.86 -3.34 -10.72
C LEU A 82 -7.15 -2.50 -10.71
N TYR A 83 -7.75 -2.22 -11.88
CA TYR A 83 -8.99 -1.45 -11.99
C TYR A 83 -10.14 -2.14 -11.26
N HIS A 84 -10.25 -3.45 -11.40
CA HIS A 84 -11.23 -4.29 -10.70
C HIS A 84 -10.81 -4.67 -9.27
N SER A 85 -9.65 -4.25 -8.80
CA SER A 85 -9.15 -4.64 -7.48
C SER A 85 -9.01 -6.17 -7.29
N SER A 86 -8.60 -6.90 -8.34
CA SER A 86 -8.48 -8.36 -8.30
C SER A 86 -7.40 -8.82 -7.32
N ASN A 87 -7.77 -9.76 -6.43
CA ASN A 87 -6.86 -10.48 -5.56
C ASN A 87 -6.08 -11.54 -6.36
N VAL A 88 -6.73 -12.12 -7.36
CA VAL A 88 -6.15 -13.16 -8.22
C VAL A 88 -5.02 -12.58 -9.08
N ALA A 89 -5.13 -11.32 -9.54
CA ALA A 89 -4.02 -10.62 -10.19
C ALA A 89 -2.77 -10.62 -9.33
N ILE A 90 -2.90 -10.22 -8.05
CA ILE A 90 -1.78 -10.18 -7.10
C ILE A 90 -1.19 -11.56 -6.87
N CYS A 91 -2.04 -12.59 -6.70
CA CYS A 91 -1.56 -13.96 -6.54
C CYS A 91 -0.71 -14.40 -7.74
N ASN A 92 -1.15 -14.09 -8.96
CA ASN A 92 -0.40 -14.43 -10.17
C ASN A 92 0.93 -13.64 -10.26
N LEU A 93 0.94 -12.32 -10.00
CA LEU A 93 2.16 -11.50 -10.03
C LEU A 93 3.23 -12.05 -9.06
N LEU A 94 2.82 -12.41 -7.85
CA LEU A 94 3.74 -12.95 -6.83
C LEU A 94 4.20 -14.36 -7.16
N ASP A 95 3.30 -15.23 -7.59
CA ASP A 95 3.56 -16.66 -7.77
C ASP A 95 4.32 -16.97 -9.06
N GLN A 96 4.11 -16.17 -10.11
CA GLN A 96 4.87 -16.28 -11.36
C GLN A 96 6.24 -15.59 -11.27
N GLY A 97 6.59 -15.02 -10.10
CA GLY A 97 7.90 -14.45 -9.83
C GLY A 97 8.12 -13.08 -10.48
N TYR A 98 7.06 -12.31 -10.78
CA TYR A 98 7.21 -10.91 -11.15
C TYR A 98 7.87 -10.13 -10.02
N VAL A 99 7.55 -10.48 -8.77
CA VAL A 99 8.23 -10.00 -7.57
C VAL A 99 8.65 -11.22 -6.75
N THR A 100 9.90 -11.27 -6.34
CA THR A 100 10.37 -12.31 -5.42
C THR A 100 10.11 -11.90 -3.97
N LYS A 101 10.09 -12.89 -3.06
CA LYS A 101 9.89 -12.63 -1.63
C LYS A 101 10.96 -11.68 -1.05
N ASP A 102 12.21 -11.82 -1.50
CA ASP A 102 13.33 -11.01 -1.01
C ASP A 102 13.20 -9.57 -1.49
N VAL A 103 12.92 -9.35 -2.79
CA VAL A 103 12.67 -8.02 -3.37
C VAL A 103 11.50 -7.34 -2.67
N LEU A 104 10.35 -8.04 -2.52
CA LEU A 104 9.20 -7.49 -1.82
C LEU A 104 9.55 -7.09 -0.37
N THR A 105 10.31 -7.92 0.34
CA THR A 105 10.71 -7.63 1.72
C THR A 105 11.59 -6.38 1.79
N GLU A 106 12.57 -6.25 0.90
CA GLU A 106 13.44 -5.07 0.82
C GLU A 106 12.63 -3.80 0.53
N LYS A 107 11.80 -3.83 -0.50
CA LYS A 107 10.98 -2.67 -0.91
C LYS A 107 10.00 -2.24 0.17
N LEU A 108 9.30 -3.17 0.82
CA LEU A 108 8.38 -2.84 1.91
C LEU A 108 9.11 -2.23 3.12
N ASN A 109 10.32 -2.71 3.43
CA ASN A 109 11.17 -2.10 4.46
C ASN A 109 11.61 -0.68 4.07
N ASP A 110 12.04 -0.47 2.83
CA ASP A 110 12.44 0.85 2.31
C ASP A 110 11.26 1.85 2.31
N LEU A 111 10.04 1.39 2.07
CA LEU A 111 8.80 2.17 2.18
C LEU A 111 8.43 2.50 3.64
N GLY A 112 9.06 1.85 4.62
CA GLY A 112 8.83 2.06 6.05
C GLY A 112 7.72 1.19 6.63
N PHE A 113 7.28 0.15 5.94
CA PHE A 113 6.31 -0.81 6.49
C PHE A 113 6.94 -1.69 7.57
N PHE A 114 6.13 -2.13 8.51
CA PHE A 114 6.39 -3.09 9.57
C PHE A 114 7.39 -2.64 10.65
N GLN A 115 8.10 -1.54 10.45
CA GLN A 115 9.11 -1.01 11.37
C GLN A 115 8.50 0.10 12.24
N GLY A 116 9.06 0.25 13.47
CA GLY A 116 8.78 1.41 14.29
C GLY A 116 9.45 2.67 13.69
N ASP A 117 8.87 3.82 13.96
CA ASP A 117 9.36 5.12 13.49
C ASP A 117 9.06 6.21 14.53
N THR A 118 9.39 7.44 14.23
CA THR A 118 9.04 8.62 15.03
C THR A 118 8.48 9.74 14.15
N MET A 119 7.50 10.46 14.67
CA MET A 119 6.95 11.66 14.05
C MET A 119 6.96 12.80 15.09
N ASP A 120 7.78 13.81 14.89
CA ASP A 120 7.93 14.98 15.80
C ASP A 120 8.13 14.58 17.28
N GLY A 121 8.94 13.53 17.52
CA GLY A 121 9.20 13.01 18.86
C GLY A 121 8.15 12.03 19.40
N LEU A 122 7.06 11.80 18.67
CA LEU A 122 6.07 10.79 19.01
C LEU A 122 6.49 9.43 18.44
N THR A 123 6.32 8.37 19.23
CA THR A 123 6.62 7.00 18.77
C THR A 123 5.54 6.49 17.84
N CYS A 124 5.96 5.95 16.69
CA CYS A 124 5.11 5.22 15.77
C CYS A 124 5.38 3.73 15.94
N SER A 125 4.33 2.95 16.20
CA SER A 125 4.47 1.51 16.46
C SER A 125 4.96 0.75 15.23
N SER A 126 5.72 -0.32 15.48
CA SER A 126 5.92 -1.37 14.49
C SER A 126 4.63 -2.14 14.24
N SER A 127 4.57 -2.86 13.14
CA SER A 127 3.41 -3.66 12.75
C SER A 127 3.83 -5.06 12.30
N ILE A 128 2.88 -5.90 11.88
CA ILE A 128 3.13 -7.32 11.67
C ILE A 128 3.32 -7.60 10.19
N ASN A 129 4.48 -8.18 9.84
CA ASN A 129 4.70 -8.83 8.56
C ASN A 129 4.40 -10.34 8.69
N ALA A 130 3.27 -10.79 8.15
CA ALA A 130 2.81 -12.17 8.31
C ALA A 130 3.72 -13.19 7.62
N TYR A 131 4.22 -12.88 6.41
CA TYR A 131 4.99 -13.85 5.61
C TYR A 131 6.47 -13.99 6.04
N THR A 132 6.96 -13.17 6.97
CA THR A 132 8.31 -13.32 7.54
C THR A 132 8.31 -14.11 8.84
N ARG A 133 7.14 -14.48 9.38
CA ARG A 133 7.04 -15.31 10.58
C ARG A 133 7.65 -16.70 10.34
N LYS A 134 8.16 -17.32 11.42
CA LYS A 134 8.87 -18.62 11.37
C LYS A 134 8.10 -19.73 10.64
N ASN A 135 6.77 -19.74 10.76
CA ASN A 135 5.91 -20.76 10.14
C ASN A 135 5.11 -20.22 8.95
N ALA A 136 5.49 -19.06 8.42
CA ALA A 136 4.81 -18.48 7.27
C ALA A 136 5.07 -19.30 6.01
N GLY A 137 4.01 -19.55 5.27
CA GLY A 137 4.04 -20.25 4.00
C GLY A 137 3.71 -19.35 2.81
N ARG A 138 3.38 -19.99 1.71
CA ARG A 138 2.97 -19.33 0.47
C ARG A 138 1.68 -18.51 0.66
N LEU A 139 0.74 -19.01 1.47
CA LEU A 139 -0.53 -18.31 1.70
C LEU A 139 -0.31 -16.92 2.31
N GLU A 140 0.49 -16.82 3.38
CA GLU A 140 0.79 -15.54 4.04
C GLU A 140 1.50 -14.56 3.10
N TYR A 141 2.37 -15.05 2.21
CA TYR A 141 3.02 -14.24 1.18
C TYR A 141 2.00 -13.66 0.20
N LEU A 142 1.11 -14.50 -0.34
CA LEU A 142 0.09 -14.09 -1.29
C LEU A 142 -0.92 -13.11 -0.67
N THR A 143 -1.40 -13.40 0.55
CA THR A 143 -2.39 -12.56 1.23
C THR A 143 -1.84 -11.20 1.62
N THR A 144 -0.56 -11.12 2.01
CA THR A 144 0.10 -9.83 2.27
C THR A 144 0.10 -8.94 1.03
N GLY A 145 0.27 -9.50 -0.17
CA GLY A 145 0.27 -8.73 -1.42
C GLY A 145 -1.01 -7.96 -1.70
N PHE A 146 -2.14 -8.39 -1.14
CA PHE A 146 -3.40 -7.63 -1.21
C PHE A 146 -3.86 -7.10 0.16
N GLY A 147 -2.91 -6.93 1.09
CA GLY A 147 -3.09 -6.23 2.37
C GLY A 147 -3.84 -7.01 3.43
N GLN A 148 -3.83 -8.35 3.39
CA GLN A 148 -4.44 -9.21 4.40
C GLN A 148 -3.39 -10.09 5.12
N GLY A 149 -3.68 -10.45 6.37
CA GLY A 149 -2.77 -11.23 7.22
C GLY A 149 -1.64 -10.40 7.83
N SER A 150 -1.07 -9.45 7.10
CA SER A 150 -0.14 -8.45 7.60
C SER A 150 -0.88 -7.18 8.03
N THR A 151 -0.37 -6.50 9.05
CA THR A 151 -0.96 -5.24 9.52
C THR A 151 0.00 -4.09 9.34
N VAL A 152 -0.53 -2.87 9.19
CA VAL A 152 0.23 -1.63 9.09
C VAL A 152 -0.42 -0.56 9.95
N THR A 153 0.33 0.46 10.38
CA THR A 153 -0.28 1.65 10.98
C THR A 153 -0.75 2.62 9.90
N PRO A 154 -1.78 3.45 10.13
CA PRO A 154 -2.16 4.51 9.21
C PRO A 154 -0.99 5.44 8.86
N TYR A 155 -0.10 5.72 9.81
CA TYR A 155 1.14 6.46 9.59
C TYR A 155 2.05 5.79 8.56
N GLN A 156 2.32 4.47 8.71
CA GLN A 156 3.15 3.72 7.76
C GLN A 156 2.55 3.75 6.36
N LEU A 157 1.23 3.58 6.25
CA LEU A 157 0.52 3.63 4.97
C LEU A 157 0.64 5.02 4.32
N LEU A 158 0.41 6.11 5.09
CA LEU A 158 0.54 7.48 4.59
C LEU A 158 1.97 7.77 4.10
N LYS A 159 2.99 7.40 4.91
CA LYS A 159 4.39 7.54 4.55
C LYS A 159 4.72 6.78 3.26
N ALA A 160 4.31 5.53 3.16
CA ALA A 160 4.55 4.71 1.98
C ALA A 160 3.86 5.29 0.72
N TYR A 161 2.60 5.73 0.82
CA TYR A 161 1.88 6.33 -0.31
C TYR A 161 2.50 7.62 -0.81
N SER A 162 3.25 8.34 0.03
CA SER A 162 3.96 9.56 -0.40
C SER A 162 4.97 9.29 -1.53
N VAL A 163 5.39 8.03 -1.74
CA VAL A 163 6.27 7.62 -2.83
C VAL A 163 5.70 7.95 -4.20
N PHE A 164 4.37 7.83 -4.37
CA PHE A 164 3.69 8.12 -5.62
C PHE A 164 3.59 9.63 -5.92
N GLY A 165 3.67 10.48 -4.87
CA GLY A 165 3.64 11.94 -5.00
C GLY A 165 5.03 12.59 -5.04
N ASN A 166 6.11 11.84 -4.78
CA ASN A 166 7.46 12.36 -4.63
C ASN A 166 8.48 11.60 -5.50
N ASP A 167 8.11 11.29 -6.73
CA ASP A 167 8.99 10.72 -7.76
C ASP A 167 9.75 9.47 -7.30
N GLY A 168 9.12 8.61 -6.51
CA GLY A 168 9.68 7.36 -6.04
C GLY A 168 10.46 7.44 -4.73
N LYS A 169 10.32 8.54 -3.98
CA LYS A 169 10.85 8.70 -2.62
C LYS A 169 9.72 8.89 -1.63
N THR A 170 9.82 8.28 -0.46
CA THR A 170 8.92 8.62 0.64
C THR A 170 9.34 9.93 1.30
N VAL A 171 8.37 10.63 1.88
CA VAL A 171 8.62 11.80 2.74
C VAL A 171 8.22 11.48 4.16
N GLN A 172 9.05 11.92 5.12
CA GLN A 172 8.73 11.77 6.54
C GLN A 172 7.56 12.67 6.92
N PRO A 173 6.40 12.12 7.35
CA PRO A 173 5.29 12.94 7.81
C PRO A 173 5.66 13.73 9.06
N HIS A 174 5.17 14.96 9.17
CA HIS A 174 5.32 15.82 10.34
C HIS A 174 4.05 16.66 10.54
N ILE A 175 3.80 17.11 11.74
CA ILE A 175 2.68 17.99 12.14
C ILE A 175 3.16 19.31 12.69
N VAL A 176 4.41 19.39 13.13
CA VAL A 176 5.03 20.64 13.60
C VAL A 176 5.71 21.33 12.43
N ASP A 177 5.10 22.39 11.90
CA ASP A 177 5.72 23.21 10.86
C ASP A 177 6.84 24.08 11.43
N LYS A 178 6.58 24.81 12.50
CA LYS A 178 7.56 25.67 13.16
C LYS A 178 7.32 25.86 14.64
N VAL A 179 8.36 26.19 15.38
CA VAL A 179 8.29 26.61 16.76
C VAL A 179 8.83 28.03 16.87
N VAL A 180 8.06 28.93 17.50
CA VAL A 180 8.39 30.35 17.68
C VAL A 180 8.56 30.63 19.16
N ASN A 181 9.63 31.33 19.53
CA ASN A 181 9.80 31.84 20.88
C ASN A 181 8.81 32.99 21.10
N PRO A 182 7.88 32.92 22.09
CA PRO A 182 6.81 33.91 22.27
C PRO A 182 7.32 35.28 22.75
N GLU A 183 8.48 35.30 23.42
CA GLU A 183 9.05 36.58 23.96
C GLU A 183 9.81 37.36 22.89
N THR A 184 10.55 36.66 22.01
CA THR A 184 11.41 37.30 21.00
C THR A 184 10.83 37.26 19.61
N ASN A 185 9.72 36.58 19.41
CA ASN A 185 9.07 36.29 18.11
C ASN A 185 10.01 35.66 17.06
N LYS A 186 11.10 35.04 17.52
CA LYS A 186 12.06 34.33 16.64
C LYS A 186 11.63 32.91 16.41
N VAL A 187 11.74 32.45 15.16
CA VAL A 187 11.59 31.02 14.82
C VAL A 187 12.81 30.29 15.38
N VAL A 188 12.58 29.31 16.27
CA VAL A 188 13.60 28.48 16.90
C VAL A 188 13.69 27.09 16.27
N TYR A 189 12.65 26.70 15.54
CA TYR A 189 12.61 25.48 14.72
C TYR A 189 11.73 25.71 13.50
N GLN A 190 12.16 25.22 12.35
CA GLN A 190 11.37 25.16 11.11
C GLN A 190 11.52 23.76 10.52
N ALA A 191 10.39 23.11 10.24
CA ALA A 191 10.39 21.81 9.57
C ALA A 191 10.95 21.95 8.16
N THR A 192 11.72 20.94 7.77
CA THR A 192 12.18 20.76 6.39
C THR A 192 11.81 19.34 5.93
N PRO A 193 11.30 19.16 4.70
CA PRO A 193 10.96 17.85 4.18
C PRO A 193 12.17 16.90 4.23
N LYS A 194 11.96 15.71 4.78
CA LYS A 194 12.98 14.64 4.82
C LYS A 194 12.53 13.52 3.89
N TYR A 195 13.31 13.29 2.84
CA TYR A 195 13.04 12.26 1.85
C TYR A 195 13.88 11.01 2.10
N SER A 196 13.37 9.86 1.69
CA SER A 196 14.14 8.62 1.61
C SER A 196 15.16 8.66 0.45
N LYS A 197 16.00 7.62 0.36
CA LYS A 197 16.66 7.28 -0.92
C LYS A 197 15.60 7.00 -2.00
N GLN A 198 16.02 6.95 -3.27
CA GLN A 198 15.15 6.50 -4.36
C GLN A 198 14.75 5.04 -4.12
N ILE A 199 13.43 4.77 -4.04
CA ILE A 199 12.86 3.43 -3.84
C ILE A 199 12.40 2.85 -5.18
N PHE A 200 11.70 3.68 -5.97
CA PHE A 200 11.24 3.36 -7.31
C PHE A 200 11.74 4.41 -8.31
N SER A 201 11.98 4.00 -9.54
CA SER A 201 12.30 4.93 -10.62
C SER A 201 11.10 5.84 -10.94
N THR A 202 11.36 7.02 -11.48
CA THR A 202 10.29 7.94 -11.94
C THR A 202 9.43 7.30 -13.03
N ASN A 203 10.02 6.44 -13.86
CA ASN A 203 9.29 5.68 -14.88
C ASN A 203 8.29 4.71 -14.25
N THR A 204 8.70 3.95 -13.22
CA THR A 204 7.81 3.06 -12.46
C THR A 204 6.66 3.85 -11.84
N ILE A 205 6.97 4.98 -11.21
CA ILE A 205 5.95 5.82 -10.58
C ILE A 205 4.95 6.37 -11.61
N SER A 206 5.41 6.79 -12.78
CA SER A 206 4.50 7.24 -13.86
C SER A 206 3.54 6.13 -14.26
N GLN A 207 4.03 4.92 -14.52
CA GLN A 207 3.19 3.78 -14.91
C GLN A 207 2.19 3.40 -13.81
N VAL A 208 2.61 3.38 -12.54
CA VAL A 208 1.69 3.09 -11.42
C VAL A 208 0.62 4.18 -11.27
N LYS A 209 0.97 5.45 -11.49
CA LYS A 209 -0.02 6.54 -11.50
C LYS A 209 -1.05 6.36 -12.62
N ASP A 210 -0.62 5.96 -13.81
CA ASP A 210 -1.52 5.67 -14.94
C ASP A 210 -2.45 4.49 -14.61
N LEU A 211 -1.93 3.44 -13.97
CA LEU A 211 -2.74 2.33 -13.48
C LEU A 211 -3.75 2.77 -12.40
N MET A 212 -3.32 3.59 -11.43
CA MET A 212 -4.23 4.13 -10.41
C MET A 212 -5.25 5.13 -10.98
N LEU A 213 -4.91 5.81 -12.08
CA LEU A 213 -5.86 6.61 -12.82
C LEU A 213 -6.95 5.72 -13.44
N GLY A 214 -6.59 4.57 -14.01
CA GLY A 214 -7.53 3.60 -14.55
C GLY A 214 -8.52 3.08 -13.50
N VAL A 215 -8.12 2.95 -12.22
CA VAL A 215 -9.04 2.59 -11.13
C VAL A 215 -10.20 3.59 -11.02
N ILE A 216 -9.97 4.87 -11.34
CA ILE A 216 -10.98 5.96 -11.24
C ILE A 216 -11.66 6.21 -12.59
N GLU A 217 -10.91 6.21 -13.69
CA GLU A 217 -11.39 6.67 -15.00
C GLU A 217 -12.00 5.55 -15.86
N ASP A 218 -11.61 4.29 -15.64
CA ASP A 218 -12.17 3.17 -16.38
C ASP A 218 -13.66 2.97 -16.01
N GLU A 219 -14.48 2.66 -17.02
CA GLU A 219 -15.93 2.47 -16.85
C GLU A 219 -16.29 1.32 -15.89
N GLN A 220 -15.40 0.37 -15.72
CA GLN A 220 -15.52 -0.75 -14.79
C GLN A 220 -14.59 -0.61 -13.57
N GLY A 221 -13.90 0.53 -13.44
CA GLY A 221 -13.01 0.81 -12.32
C GLY A 221 -13.78 0.91 -11.00
N THR A 222 -13.22 0.30 -9.95
CA THR A 222 -13.86 0.28 -8.62
C THR A 222 -13.96 1.66 -7.97
N GLY A 223 -13.12 2.61 -8.40
CA GLY A 223 -13.12 3.99 -7.93
C GLY A 223 -13.90 4.97 -8.80
N LYS A 224 -14.61 4.52 -9.83
CA LYS A 224 -15.37 5.36 -10.78
C LYS A 224 -16.30 6.38 -10.09
N ILE A 225 -16.88 6.03 -8.96
CA ILE A 225 -17.74 6.94 -8.18
C ILE A 225 -17.04 8.19 -7.66
N TYR A 226 -15.70 8.21 -7.64
CA TYR A 226 -14.87 9.33 -7.21
C TYR A 226 -14.33 10.16 -8.39
N ARG A 227 -14.73 9.83 -9.62
CA ARG A 227 -14.33 10.57 -10.82
C ARG A 227 -14.81 12.00 -10.72
N LEU A 228 -13.93 12.95 -11.04
CA LEU A 228 -14.22 14.38 -11.01
C LEU A 228 -14.63 14.88 -12.41
N ASP A 229 -15.68 15.71 -12.47
CA ASP A 229 -16.17 16.31 -13.73
C ASP A 229 -15.46 17.64 -14.07
N ASN A 230 -14.15 17.72 -13.82
CA ASN A 230 -13.36 18.90 -14.06
C ASN A 230 -11.98 18.54 -14.63
N ASP A 231 -11.11 19.53 -14.83
CA ASP A 231 -9.75 19.34 -15.35
C ASP A 231 -8.78 18.68 -14.34
N VAL A 232 -9.25 18.39 -13.11
CA VAL A 232 -8.47 17.71 -12.08
C VAL A 232 -8.71 16.22 -12.18
N ARG A 233 -7.65 15.44 -12.38
CA ARG A 233 -7.70 13.99 -12.36
C ARG A 233 -7.34 13.45 -10.98
N MET A 234 -8.14 12.53 -10.49
CA MET A 234 -7.87 11.79 -9.26
C MET A 234 -7.22 10.46 -9.58
N ILE A 235 -6.18 10.11 -8.85
CA ILE A 235 -5.60 8.77 -8.85
C ILE A 235 -5.84 8.14 -7.49
N GLY A 236 -6.08 6.84 -7.45
CA GLY A 236 -6.33 6.18 -6.18
C GLY A 236 -6.48 4.66 -6.31
N LYS A 237 -6.73 4.04 -5.15
CA LYS A 237 -7.02 2.61 -5.04
C LYS A 237 -8.09 2.39 -3.98
N THR A 238 -9.09 1.57 -4.31
CA THR A 238 -10.19 1.16 -3.44
C THR A 238 -10.00 -0.27 -2.94
#